data_da3f708c86a4084115b8c38cba5ccf62
#
_entry.id   da3f708c86a4084115b8c38cba5ccf62
#
_cell.length_a   1.000
_cell.length_b   1.000
_cell.length_c   1.000
_cell.angle_alpha   90.00
_cell.angle_beta   90.00
_cell.angle_gamma   90.00
#
_symmetry.space_group_name_H-M   'P 1'
#
loop_
_entity.id
_entity.type
_entity.pdbx_description
1 polymer ?
#
loop_
_entity_poly.entity_id
_entity_poly.type
_entity_poly.pdbx_seq_one_letter_code
_entity_poly.pdbx_strand_id
1 'polypeptide(L)'
;MNNHANQRFHVGVYGILFHEKKVLLIKKSRGAYKGMFDLPGGGIEFGEKTEEALKREFIEETGIILDSQSFIGYNEYFCNYLNESGESRELHHLGLYYKVSAVFDKVKHGPDGHDSLGAEFIDIEKLDEMKISQIALPMIKKLLKD
;
A
#
# COMPACT_ATOMS: atom_id res chain seq x y z
N MET A 1 28.70 3.74 19.61
CA MET A 1 28.27 3.28 18.29
C MET A 1 26.76 3.08 18.25
N ASN A 2 26.14 3.62 17.25
CA ASN A 2 24.72 3.41 17.08
C ASN A 2 24.44 2.01 16.53
N ASN A 3 23.59 1.27 17.24
CA ASN A 3 23.16 -0.05 16.78
C ASN A 3 21.83 0.13 16.03
N HIS A 4 21.86 -0.04 14.70
CA HIS A 4 20.69 0.12 13.84
C HIS A 4 20.08 -1.21 13.41
N ALA A 5 20.43 -2.32 14.10
CA ALA A 5 20.00 -3.67 13.72
C ALA A 5 18.47 -3.82 13.73
N ASN A 6 17.76 -3.08 14.60
CA ASN A 6 16.30 -3.13 14.68
C ASN A 6 15.61 -2.04 13.83
N GLN A 7 16.37 -1.22 13.13
CA GLN A 7 15.82 -0.15 12.31
C GLN A 7 15.55 -0.62 10.87
N ARG A 8 14.42 -0.16 10.33
CA ARG A 8 14.02 -0.46 8.95
C ARG A 8 13.63 0.83 8.27
N PHE A 9 14.33 1.17 7.19
CA PHE A 9 13.94 2.25 6.31
C PHE A 9 13.35 1.62 5.06
N HIS A 10 12.04 1.84 4.86
CA HIS A 10 11.33 1.23 3.75
C HIS A 10 10.80 2.31 2.81
N VAL A 11 11.18 2.21 1.53
CA VAL A 11 10.64 3.07 0.47
C VAL A 11 9.72 2.22 -0.37
N GLY A 12 8.44 2.58 -0.40
CA GLY A 12 7.44 1.86 -1.17
C GLY A 12 6.71 2.77 -2.15
N VAL A 13 6.06 2.15 -3.12
CA VAL A 13 5.25 2.81 -4.12
C VAL A 13 3.85 2.22 -4.09
N TYR A 14 2.82 3.08 -4.09
CA TYR A 14 1.43 2.68 -3.87
C TYR A 14 0.50 3.38 -4.84
N GLY A 15 -0.57 2.70 -5.23
CA GLY A 15 -1.53 3.23 -6.18
C GLY A 15 -2.93 3.38 -5.61
N ILE A 16 -3.57 4.49 -5.92
CA ILE A 16 -4.95 4.76 -5.54
C ILE A 16 -5.83 4.58 -6.77
N LEU A 17 -6.61 3.51 -6.77
CA LEU A 17 -7.51 3.16 -7.87
C LEU A 17 -8.95 3.32 -7.40
N PHE A 18 -9.66 4.27 -8.00
CA PHE A 18 -11.09 4.46 -7.75
C PHE A 18 -11.92 3.78 -8.84
N HIS A 19 -13.05 3.22 -8.45
CA HIS A 19 -14.03 2.64 -9.35
C HIS A 19 -15.42 2.69 -8.72
N GLU A 20 -16.37 3.36 -9.36
CA GLU A 20 -17.77 3.44 -8.90
C GLU A 20 -17.91 3.83 -7.42
N LYS A 21 -17.26 4.91 -7.02
CA LYS A 21 -17.28 5.43 -5.64
C LYS A 21 -16.65 4.47 -4.62
N LYS A 22 -15.76 3.62 -5.09
CA LYS A 22 -15.00 2.69 -4.25
C LYS A 22 -13.53 2.88 -4.50
N VAL A 23 -12.71 2.52 -3.52
CA VAL A 23 -11.25 2.50 -3.64
C VAL A 23 -10.75 1.10 -3.41
N LEU A 24 -9.75 0.69 -4.20
CA LEU A 24 -9.16 -0.63 -4.07
C LEU A 24 -8.18 -0.66 -2.91
N LEU A 25 -8.42 -1.56 -1.95
CA LEU A 25 -7.55 -1.76 -0.80
C LEU A 25 -7.17 -3.21 -0.67
N ILE A 26 -6.06 -3.47 -0.02
CA ILE A 26 -5.61 -4.80 0.38
C ILE A 26 -5.59 -4.89 1.90
N LYS A 27 -5.77 -6.09 2.44
CA LYS A 27 -5.65 -6.31 3.88
C LYS A 27 -4.26 -6.86 4.17
N LYS A 28 -3.53 -6.22 5.08
CA LYS A 28 -2.16 -6.62 5.40
C LYS A 28 -2.15 -7.79 6.37
N SER A 29 -1.33 -8.80 6.07
CA SER A 29 -1.20 -10.00 6.89
C SER A 29 -0.03 -9.95 7.86
N ARG A 30 0.92 -9.06 7.67
CA ARG A 30 2.12 -8.96 8.51
C ARG A 30 2.74 -7.57 8.43
N GLY A 31 3.75 -7.34 9.26
CA GLY A 31 4.49 -6.09 9.29
C GLY A 31 3.82 -5.02 10.16
N ALA A 32 4.25 -3.78 9.99
CA ALA A 32 3.81 -2.66 10.81
C ALA A 32 2.31 -2.36 10.72
N TYR A 33 1.70 -2.72 9.59
CA TYR A 33 0.27 -2.46 9.33
C TYR A 33 -0.58 -3.71 9.40
N LYS A 34 -0.10 -4.75 10.06
CA LYS A 34 -0.81 -6.02 10.19
C LYS A 34 -2.25 -5.82 10.67
N GLY A 35 -3.19 -6.44 9.96
CA GLY A 35 -4.62 -6.35 10.29
C GLY A 35 -5.30 -5.10 9.79
N MET A 36 -4.57 -4.20 9.16
CA MET A 36 -5.13 -2.98 8.58
C MET A 36 -5.33 -3.15 7.08
N PHE A 37 -6.20 -2.32 6.53
CA PHE A 37 -6.28 -2.13 5.09
C PHE A 37 -5.20 -1.15 4.65
N ASP A 38 -4.69 -1.34 3.44
CA ASP A 38 -3.66 -0.49 2.86
C ASP A 38 -3.88 -0.40 1.35
N LEU A 39 -3.17 0.51 0.71
CA LEU A 39 -3.19 0.62 -0.74
C LEU A 39 -2.33 -0.48 -1.37
N PRO A 40 -2.71 -0.98 -2.55
CA PRO A 40 -1.85 -1.90 -3.29
C PRO A 40 -0.53 -1.21 -3.64
N GLY A 41 0.56 -1.97 -3.52
CA GLY A 41 1.90 -1.47 -3.76
C GLY A 41 2.91 -2.18 -2.88
N GLY A 42 4.12 -1.67 -2.85
CA GLY A 42 5.17 -2.26 -2.04
C GLY A 42 6.54 -1.71 -2.37
N GLY A 43 7.56 -2.43 -1.94
CA GLY A 43 8.94 -1.99 -2.07
C GLY A 43 9.43 -1.94 -3.51
N ILE A 44 10.33 -1.00 -3.76
CA ILE A 44 10.98 -0.84 -5.07
C ILE A 44 12.23 -1.70 -5.06
N GLU A 45 12.40 -2.53 -6.07
CA GLU A 45 13.58 -3.37 -6.19
C GLU A 45 14.72 -2.58 -6.84
N PHE A 46 15.95 -2.96 -6.51
CA PHE A 46 17.12 -2.31 -7.09
C PHE A 46 17.06 -2.36 -8.62
N GLY A 47 17.27 -1.20 -9.25
CA GLY A 47 17.24 -1.09 -10.71
C GLY A 47 15.87 -0.89 -11.32
N GLU A 48 14.82 -0.93 -10.51
CA GLU A 48 13.44 -0.74 -10.91
C GLU A 48 13.05 0.74 -10.84
N LYS A 49 12.38 1.26 -11.86
CA LYS A 49 11.77 2.58 -11.77
C LYS A 49 10.53 2.51 -10.90
N THR A 50 10.12 3.63 -10.29
CA THR A 50 8.97 3.66 -9.41
C THR A 50 7.69 3.15 -10.09
N GLU A 51 7.45 3.55 -11.32
CA GLU A 51 6.27 3.10 -12.06
C GLU A 51 6.32 1.62 -12.44
N GLU A 52 7.51 1.10 -12.70
CA GLU A 52 7.69 -0.33 -12.95
C GLU A 52 7.37 -1.15 -11.70
N ALA A 53 7.86 -0.69 -10.55
CA ALA A 53 7.58 -1.33 -9.26
C ALA A 53 6.09 -1.32 -8.96
N LEU A 54 5.42 -0.21 -9.21
CA LEU A 54 3.99 -0.09 -8.97
C LEU A 54 3.19 -1.05 -9.83
N LYS A 55 3.52 -1.16 -11.12
CA LYS A 55 2.85 -2.10 -12.03
C LYS A 55 3.04 -3.55 -11.58
N ARG A 56 4.27 -3.89 -11.20
CA ARG A 56 4.59 -5.24 -10.71
C ARG A 56 3.79 -5.58 -9.45
N GLU A 57 3.80 -4.68 -8.48
CA GLU A 57 3.08 -4.89 -7.22
C GLU A 57 1.58 -5.02 -7.43
N PHE A 58 0.99 -4.20 -8.32
CA PHE A 58 -0.44 -4.30 -8.62
C PHE A 58 -0.81 -5.65 -9.20
N ILE A 59 -0.01 -6.17 -10.12
CA ILE A 59 -0.24 -7.50 -10.70
C ILE A 59 -0.15 -8.58 -9.61
N GLU A 60 0.89 -8.51 -8.77
CA GLU A 60 1.10 -9.50 -7.71
C GLU A 60 -0.03 -9.51 -6.69
N GLU A 61 -0.48 -8.34 -6.27
CA GLU A 61 -1.46 -8.23 -5.18
C GLU A 61 -2.92 -8.22 -5.64
N THR A 62 -3.20 -7.70 -6.83
CA THR A 62 -4.58 -7.51 -7.29
C THR A 62 -4.92 -8.21 -8.60
N GLY A 63 -3.91 -8.59 -9.37
CA GLY A 63 -4.09 -9.13 -10.72
C GLY A 63 -4.39 -8.07 -11.76
N ILE A 64 -4.39 -6.80 -11.39
CA ILE A 64 -4.75 -5.69 -12.28
C ILE A 64 -3.53 -5.15 -13.02
N ILE A 65 -3.69 -4.94 -14.34
CA ILE A 65 -2.67 -4.32 -15.18
C ILE A 65 -3.04 -2.84 -15.31
N LEU A 66 -2.14 -1.96 -14.87
CA LEU A 66 -2.39 -0.52 -14.87
C LEU A 66 -2.27 0.09 -16.26
N ASP A 67 -3.19 1.00 -16.60
CA ASP A 67 -3.16 1.77 -17.85
C ASP A 67 -2.38 3.08 -17.69
N SER A 68 -2.58 3.78 -16.58
CA SER A 68 -1.93 5.06 -16.34
C SER A 68 -1.59 5.26 -14.88
N GLN A 69 -0.59 6.09 -14.64
CA GLN A 69 -0.10 6.41 -13.30
C GLN A 69 0.30 7.88 -13.25
N SER A 70 -0.25 8.60 -12.29
CA SER A 70 0.06 10.01 -12.07
C SER A 70 0.55 10.19 -10.65
N PHE A 71 1.78 10.66 -10.49
CA PHE A 71 2.36 10.90 -9.17
C PHE A 71 1.61 12.02 -8.45
N ILE A 72 1.20 11.78 -7.20
CA ILE A 72 0.45 12.76 -6.41
C ILE A 72 1.22 13.26 -5.18
N GLY A 73 2.31 12.63 -4.82
CA GLY A 73 3.10 13.06 -3.67
C GLY A 73 3.59 11.91 -2.84
N TYR A 74 4.14 12.25 -1.70
CA TYR A 74 4.68 11.26 -0.75
C TYR A 74 4.09 11.49 0.64
N ASN A 75 4.22 10.48 1.48
CA ASN A 75 3.93 10.57 2.90
C ASN A 75 4.93 9.73 3.67
N GLU A 76 5.15 10.07 4.93
CA GLU A 76 6.07 9.34 5.78
C GLU A 76 5.37 8.94 7.07
N TYR A 77 5.80 7.79 7.62
CA TYR A 77 5.27 7.31 8.88
C TYR A 77 6.37 6.63 9.67
N PHE A 78 6.38 6.89 10.95
CA PHE A 78 7.36 6.34 11.89
C PHE A 78 6.61 5.57 12.97
N CYS A 79 7.01 4.33 13.21
CA CYS A 79 6.39 3.55 14.28
C CYS A 79 7.31 2.44 14.76
N ASN A 80 6.97 1.87 15.91
CA ASN A 80 7.56 0.65 16.42
C ASN A 80 6.56 -0.48 16.23
N TYR A 81 7.05 -1.66 15.89
CA TYR A 81 6.18 -2.83 15.73
C TYR A 81 6.97 -4.10 16.06
N LEU A 82 6.24 -5.19 16.26
CA LEU A 82 6.85 -6.51 16.45
C LEU A 82 6.78 -7.28 15.12
N ASN A 83 7.90 -7.85 14.69
CA ASN A 83 7.92 -8.71 13.52
C ASN A 83 7.30 -10.08 13.83
N GLU A 84 7.26 -10.97 12.85
CA GLU A 84 6.67 -12.30 13.02
C GLU A 84 7.35 -13.15 14.09
N SER A 85 8.64 -12.90 14.33
CA SER A 85 9.40 -13.59 15.39
C SER A 85 9.27 -12.93 16.76
N GLY A 86 8.45 -11.88 16.88
CA GLY A 86 8.27 -11.15 18.13
C GLY A 86 9.37 -10.16 18.44
N GLU A 87 10.25 -9.87 17.50
CA GLU A 87 11.34 -8.92 17.69
C GLU A 87 10.87 -7.49 17.41
N SER A 88 11.32 -6.55 18.24
CA SER A 88 10.99 -5.14 18.08
C SER A 88 11.70 -4.54 16.87
N ARG A 89 10.97 -3.75 16.10
CA ARG A 89 11.50 -3.03 14.94
C ARG A 89 11.04 -1.58 14.96
N GLU A 90 11.94 -0.68 14.57
CA GLU A 90 11.62 0.73 14.35
C GLU A 90 11.48 0.94 12.84
N LEU A 91 10.34 1.44 12.42
CA LEU A 91 10.07 1.67 11.00
C LEU A 91 10.10 3.15 10.66
N HIS A 92 10.87 3.49 9.62
CA HIS A 92 10.76 4.74 8.89
C HIS A 92 10.23 4.39 7.50
N HIS A 93 8.95 4.66 7.26
CA HIS A 93 8.29 4.33 6.00
C HIS A 93 8.12 5.59 5.16
N LEU A 94 8.69 5.59 3.97
CA LEU A 94 8.50 6.63 2.96
C LEU A 94 7.66 6.03 1.83
N GLY A 95 6.44 6.52 1.66
CA GLY A 95 5.55 6.06 0.61
C GLY A 95 5.44 7.07 -0.53
N LEU A 96 5.56 6.59 -1.76
CA LEU A 96 5.34 7.36 -2.98
C LEU A 96 3.98 6.97 -3.53
N TYR A 97 3.11 7.95 -3.77
CA TYR A 97 1.71 7.68 -4.08
C TYR A 97 1.35 8.15 -5.47
N TYR A 98 0.61 7.31 -6.17
CA TYR A 98 0.14 7.56 -7.54
C TYR A 98 -1.38 7.39 -7.61
N LYS A 99 -2.03 8.26 -8.37
CA LYS A 99 -3.39 7.99 -8.82
C LYS A 99 -3.26 7.12 -10.07
N VAL A 100 -3.97 6.00 -10.10
CA VAL A 100 -3.84 5.04 -11.19
C VAL A 100 -5.18 4.74 -11.84
N SER A 101 -5.14 4.28 -13.09
CA SER A 101 -6.31 3.80 -13.81
C SER A 101 -6.02 2.45 -14.45
N ALA A 102 -7.08 1.69 -14.66
CA ALA A 102 -6.98 0.37 -15.28
C ALA A 102 -8.32 -0.06 -15.84
N VAL A 103 -8.28 -0.95 -16.85
CA VAL A 103 -9.46 -1.70 -17.30
C VAL A 103 -9.32 -3.10 -16.77
N PHE A 104 -10.33 -3.59 -16.06
CA PHE A 104 -10.25 -4.89 -15.42
C PHE A 104 -11.63 -5.53 -15.30
N ASP A 105 -11.68 -6.86 -15.33
CA ASP A 105 -12.93 -7.62 -15.18
C ASP A 105 -13.13 -8.07 -13.75
N LYS A 106 -12.05 -8.43 -13.07
CA LYS A 106 -12.12 -8.96 -11.69
C LYS A 106 -10.84 -8.65 -10.95
N VAL A 107 -10.95 -8.70 -9.62
CA VAL A 107 -9.87 -8.44 -8.68
C VAL A 107 -9.50 -9.74 -7.98
N LYS A 108 -8.20 -9.91 -7.70
CA LYS A 108 -7.70 -11.05 -6.95
C LYS A 108 -8.07 -10.92 -5.48
N HIS A 109 -8.97 -11.79 -4.99
CA HIS A 109 -9.48 -11.72 -3.63
C HIS A 109 -8.74 -12.62 -2.62
N GLY A 110 -7.93 -13.56 -3.10
CA GLY A 110 -7.20 -14.45 -2.22
C GLY A 110 -5.85 -13.90 -1.77
N PRO A 111 -5.20 -14.53 -0.79
CA PRO A 111 -3.86 -14.16 -0.38
C PRO A 111 -2.87 -14.28 -1.53
N ASP A 112 -1.86 -13.39 -1.55
CA ASP A 112 -0.82 -13.40 -2.58
C ASP A 112 0.39 -14.28 -2.21
N GLY A 113 0.37 -14.90 -1.02
CA GLY A 113 1.49 -15.69 -0.52
C GLY A 113 2.60 -14.85 0.13
N HIS A 114 2.43 -13.54 0.17
CA HIS A 114 3.38 -12.60 0.77
C HIS A 114 2.73 -11.88 1.96
N ASP A 115 2.42 -10.58 1.82
CA ASP A 115 1.89 -9.79 2.92
C ASP A 115 0.45 -9.31 2.72
N SER A 116 -0.20 -9.70 1.62
CA SER A 116 -1.59 -9.38 1.34
C SER A 116 -2.50 -10.58 1.55
N LEU A 117 -3.64 -10.35 2.20
CA LEU A 117 -4.71 -11.34 2.36
C LEU A 117 -5.75 -11.24 1.25
N GLY A 118 -5.55 -10.37 0.29
CA GLY A 118 -6.44 -10.18 -0.84
C GLY A 118 -6.83 -8.73 -1.01
N ALA A 119 -7.39 -8.42 -2.18
CA ALA A 119 -7.79 -7.06 -2.55
C ALA A 119 -9.29 -6.99 -2.70
N GLU A 120 -9.87 -5.84 -2.33
CA GLU A 120 -11.29 -5.58 -2.51
C GLU A 120 -11.56 -4.09 -2.68
N PHE A 121 -12.64 -3.77 -3.38
CA PHE A 121 -13.10 -2.39 -3.51
C PHE A 121 -13.97 -2.03 -2.31
N ILE A 122 -13.58 -0.98 -1.61
CA ILE A 122 -14.24 -0.48 -0.41
C ILE A 122 -14.94 0.83 -0.72
N ASP A 123 -16.18 0.95 -0.28
CA ASP A 123 -16.97 2.16 -0.44
C ASP A 123 -16.25 3.36 0.19
N ILE A 124 -16.10 4.44 -0.57
CA ILE A 124 -15.43 5.65 -0.09
C ILE A 124 -16.10 6.19 1.19
N GLU A 125 -17.42 6.08 1.30
CA GLU A 125 -18.16 6.55 2.46
C GLU A 125 -17.86 5.75 3.73
N LYS A 126 -17.29 4.54 3.61
CA LYS A 126 -16.98 3.67 4.74
C LYS A 126 -15.54 3.80 5.24
N LEU A 127 -14.71 4.60 4.58
CA LEU A 127 -13.29 4.67 4.92
C LEU A 127 -13.03 5.08 6.38
N ASP A 128 -13.84 5.98 6.94
CA ASP A 128 -13.68 6.42 8.32
C ASP A 128 -14.06 5.35 9.35
N GLU A 129 -14.83 4.34 8.94
CA GLU A 129 -15.22 3.23 9.80
C GLU A 129 -14.22 2.07 9.75
N MET A 130 -13.26 2.13 8.85
CA MET A 130 -12.33 1.04 8.60
C MET A 130 -10.96 1.34 9.18
N LYS A 131 -10.26 0.28 9.53
CA LYS A 131 -8.89 0.41 10.03
C LYS A 131 -7.93 0.44 8.85
N ILE A 132 -7.58 1.64 8.41
CA ILE A 132 -6.71 1.87 7.25
C ILE A 132 -5.36 2.38 7.75
N SER A 133 -4.27 1.98 7.09
CA SER A 133 -2.93 2.39 7.48
C SER A 133 -2.82 3.92 7.60
N GLN A 134 -2.10 4.37 8.61
CA GLN A 134 -1.94 5.79 8.91
C GLN A 134 -1.19 6.54 7.81
N ILE A 135 -0.39 5.83 7.03
CA ILE A 135 0.36 6.45 5.94
C ILE A 135 -0.51 6.61 4.68
N ALA A 136 -1.44 5.68 4.44
CA ALA A 136 -2.25 5.67 3.22
C ALA A 136 -3.48 6.55 3.30
N LEU A 137 -4.18 6.55 4.44
CA LEU A 137 -5.46 7.25 4.55
C LEU A 137 -5.39 8.74 4.20
N PRO A 138 -4.40 9.50 4.67
CA PRO A 138 -4.31 10.92 4.29
C PRO A 138 -4.15 11.13 2.79
N MET A 139 -3.47 10.23 2.10
CA MET A 139 -3.25 10.33 0.66
C MET A 139 -4.53 10.04 -0.13
N ILE A 140 -5.32 9.07 0.32
CA ILE A 140 -6.64 8.80 -0.28
C ILE A 140 -7.54 10.03 -0.11
N LYS A 141 -7.59 10.58 1.10
CA LYS A 141 -8.43 11.75 1.40
C LYS A 141 -8.01 12.99 0.62
N LYS A 142 -6.72 13.13 0.35
CA LYS A 142 -6.21 14.24 -0.47
C LYS A 142 -6.84 14.23 -1.87
N LEU A 143 -6.97 13.05 -2.48
CA LEU A 143 -7.61 12.92 -3.79
C LEU A 143 -9.12 13.14 -3.76
N LEU A 144 -9.76 12.81 -2.64
CA LEU A 144 -11.21 12.97 -2.52
C LEU A 144 -11.65 14.41 -2.34
N LYS A 145 -10.73 15.31 -2.01
CA LYS A 145 -11.00 16.74 -1.86
C LYS A 145 -10.89 17.51 -3.16
N ASP A 146 -10.29 16.94 -4.17
CA ASP A 146 -10.04 17.58 -5.46
C ASP A 146 -11.21 17.40 -6.43
#